data_934d031f954469006b26f632ee1f789f
#
_entry.id   934d031f954469006b26f632ee1f789f
#
_cell.length_a   1.000
_cell.length_b   1.000
_cell.length_c   1.000
_cell.angle_alpha   90.00
_cell.angle_beta   90.00
_cell.angle_gamma   90.00
#
_symmetry.space_group_name_H-M   'P 1'
#
loop_
_entity.id
_entity.type
_entity.pdbx_description
1 polymer ?
#
loop_
_entity_poly.entity_id
_entity_poly.type
_entity_poly.pdbx_seq_one_letter_code
_entity_poly.pdbx_strand_id
1 'polypeptide(L)'
;MRNKIYAFIITVTLFLSMNGITKAAEKENLKVGTIQFSQLKEIPEEFLREKIPVKEGDTYSNKSLSEIYLALKRLNYISNVNVYPQQEGDTVNLVVEVDETANALEAAQRAETAQDLTQKTEFVVSKVDVKGIEKISKEEVLKNVKVKEGDQFVPQEAIDGAQKIFQTGLFTSVEPSVDREANNTVAITYIVEENPIVKDIEISGNTLFTEAQLEQALGIKKGEMLNGNLLNPDNNGIVKLYNKGGYTTARIETINVSKEGDIKIGLTEGMVDSVVFKKVNSKRENERSTEYKAKLRTKPYIFERSQSVKPGEILEAKNVEATIRDLYRTGIFTSIEPVVSGSETDPNARSVEFLVEERPTTTINGSISYGTSVGLVGGLKLADTNFLGRGQEASINIEASNKGDKTLDINWFDPWLRNTERVQAGGAIYWRESVDDNAGPLDVEKVRKIGTRWTIGKGLNDKIYVRLSARYDHYKEILGSKQINDTYNLIALTPSLIYDSRDNSFAPTKGIYSTLTYEKGDLIKDKRKYDQFEADLRAYHHTFFKDKNVMAYRVVWGSTGSGTPD
;
A
#
# COMPACT_ATOMS: atom_id res chain seq x y z
N MET A 1 -27.50 -54.65 -34.23
CA MET A 1 -28.18 -53.37 -33.92
C MET A 1 -27.15 -52.51 -33.21
N ARG A 2 -26.91 -51.31 -33.72
CA ARG A 2 -25.74 -50.49 -33.41
C ARG A 2 -26.00 -49.68 -32.11
N ASN A 3 -25.24 -49.97 -31.06
CA ASN A 3 -25.24 -49.13 -29.86
C ASN A 3 -24.30 -47.96 -30.07
N LYS A 4 -24.85 -46.76 -30.03
CA LYS A 4 -24.10 -45.50 -30.00
C LYS A 4 -23.68 -45.23 -28.56
N ILE A 5 -22.40 -45.32 -28.29
CA ILE A 5 -21.77 -44.83 -27.05
C ILE A 5 -21.61 -43.33 -27.22
N TYR A 6 -22.33 -42.53 -26.43
CA TYR A 6 -22.05 -41.09 -26.29
C TYR A 6 -20.97 -40.90 -25.25
N ALA A 7 -19.77 -40.59 -25.72
CA ALA A 7 -18.69 -40.10 -24.86
C ALA A 7 -19.05 -38.67 -24.42
N PHE A 8 -19.31 -38.50 -23.14
CA PHE A 8 -19.47 -37.17 -22.52
C PHE A 8 -18.07 -36.64 -22.22
N ILE A 9 -17.55 -35.82 -23.14
CA ILE A 9 -16.32 -35.05 -22.90
C ILE A 9 -16.73 -33.85 -22.05
N ILE A 10 -16.40 -33.90 -20.75
CA ILE A 10 -16.47 -32.72 -19.88
C ILE A 10 -15.26 -31.85 -20.23
N THR A 11 -15.47 -30.88 -21.07
CA THR A 11 -14.51 -29.81 -21.31
C THR A 11 -14.47 -28.94 -20.07
N VAL A 12 -13.40 -29.03 -19.30
CA VAL A 12 -13.09 -28.05 -18.25
C VAL A 12 -12.76 -26.75 -18.96
N THR A 13 -13.75 -25.88 -19.05
CA THR A 13 -13.56 -24.52 -19.54
C THR A 13 -12.79 -23.76 -18.47
N LEU A 14 -11.49 -23.57 -18.70
CA LEU A 14 -10.74 -22.53 -18.03
C LEU A 14 -11.44 -21.21 -18.30
N PHE A 15 -12.14 -20.66 -17.32
CA PHE A 15 -12.52 -19.27 -17.32
C PHE A 15 -11.23 -18.45 -17.11
N LEU A 16 -10.52 -18.18 -18.21
CA LEU A 16 -9.75 -16.97 -18.33
C LEU A 16 -10.78 -15.83 -18.29
N SER A 17 -10.88 -15.17 -17.16
CA SER A 17 -11.49 -13.86 -17.08
C SER A 17 -10.63 -12.91 -17.93
N MET A 18 -10.87 -12.89 -19.22
CA MET A 18 -10.61 -11.71 -20.03
C MET A 18 -11.55 -10.64 -19.48
N ASN A 19 -11.02 -9.85 -18.55
CA ASN A 19 -11.62 -8.57 -18.23
C ASN A 19 -11.86 -7.86 -19.53
N GLY A 20 -13.12 -7.51 -19.71
CA GLY A 20 -13.61 -6.85 -20.87
C GLY A 20 -12.68 -5.72 -21.28
N ILE A 21 -12.42 -5.71 -22.55
CA ILE A 21 -12.10 -4.49 -23.26
C ILE A 21 -13.21 -3.52 -22.85
N THR A 22 -12.91 -2.69 -21.87
CA THR A 22 -13.65 -1.47 -21.66
C THR A 22 -13.60 -0.79 -23.02
N LYS A 23 -14.75 -0.67 -23.69
CA LYS A 23 -14.94 0.35 -24.69
C LYS A 23 -14.22 1.58 -24.12
N ALA A 24 -13.16 2.01 -24.80
CA ALA A 24 -12.65 3.34 -24.58
C ALA A 24 -13.88 4.23 -24.66
N ALA A 25 -14.21 4.86 -23.53
CA ALA A 25 -15.17 5.94 -23.54
C ALA A 25 -14.67 6.85 -24.66
N GLU A 26 -15.51 7.14 -25.63
CA GLU A 26 -15.25 8.20 -26.58
C GLU A 26 -14.75 9.36 -25.74
N LYS A 27 -13.52 9.79 -25.99
CA LYS A 27 -12.99 11.02 -25.41
C LYS A 27 -13.97 12.09 -25.85
N GLU A 28 -14.85 12.51 -24.94
CA GLU A 28 -15.56 13.75 -25.11
C GLU A 28 -14.47 14.79 -25.36
N ASN A 29 -14.50 15.41 -26.55
CA ASN A 29 -13.61 16.49 -26.92
C ASN A 29 -14.06 17.75 -26.16
N LEU A 30 -13.83 17.77 -24.85
CA LEU A 30 -14.09 18.93 -24.02
C LEU A 30 -13.30 20.11 -24.57
N LYS A 31 -13.92 21.27 -24.65
CA LYS A 31 -13.27 22.52 -25.06
C LYS A 31 -13.00 23.40 -23.87
N VAL A 32 -11.94 24.19 -23.96
CA VAL A 32 -11.67 25.27 -23.01
C VAL A 32 -12.76 26.32 -23.19
N GLY A 33 -13.53 26.57 -22.13
CA GLY A 33 -14.53 27.62 -22.06
C GLY A 33 -13.88 28.99 -21.81
N THR A 34 -14.37 29.70 -20.80
CA THR A 34 -13.78 30.99 -20.40
C THR A 34 -12.53 30.76 -19.53
N ILE A 35 -11.53 31.63 -19.70
CA ILE A 35 -10.36 31.70 -18.82
C ILE A 35 -10.47 32.99 -18.02
N GLN A 36 -10.65 32.86 -16.70
CA GLN A 36 -10.82 33.98 -15.77
C GLN A 36 -9.63 34.06 -14.83
N PHE A 37 -9.04 35.25 -14.71
CA PHE A 37 -8.00 35.53 -13.73
C PHE A 37 -8.60 36.12 -12.46
N SER A 38 -8.10 35.70 -11.29
CA SER A 38 -8.54 36.19 -9.98
C SER A 38 -7.34 36.55 -9.11
N GLN A 39 -7.59 37.37 -8.09
CA GLN A 39 -6.62 37.89 -7.13
C GLN A 39 -5.58 38.87 -7.73
N LEU A 40 -5.81 39.38 -8.94
CA LEU A 40 -4.99 40.41 -9.55
C LEU A 40 -5.11 41.74 -8.75
N LYS A 41 -3.98 42.44 -8.54
CA LYS A 41 -3.88 43.70 -7.81
C LYS A 41 -3.38 44.85 -8.67
N GLU A 42 -2.28 44.63 -9.39
CA GLU A 42 -1.56 45.66 -10.14
C GLU A 42 -1.47 45.34 -11.63
N ILE A 43 -1.41 44.03 -12.00
CA ILE A 43 -1.22 43.58 -13.39
C ILE A 43 -2.57 43.50 -14.11
N PRO A 44 -2.76 44.15 -15.29
CA PRO A 44 -3.98 43.97 -16.08
C PRO A 44 -4.14 42.51 -16.58
N GLU A 45 -5.38 42.00 -16.53
CA GLU A 45 -5.69 40.64 -16.95
C GLU A 45 -5.24 40.35 -18.40
N GLU A 46 -5.43 41.30 -19.30
CA GLU A 46 -5.05 41.17 -20.72
C GLU A 46 -3.56 40.85 -20.89
N PHE A 47 -2.73 41.37 -20.03
CA PHE A 47 -1.29 41.15 -20.03
C PHE A 47 -0.92 39.71 -19.73
N LEU A 48 -1.59 39.06 -18.80
CA LEU A 48 -1.38 37.64 -18.48
C LEU A 48 -2.01 36.73 -19.51
N ARG A 49 -3.13 37.15 -20.09
CA ARG A 49 -3.83 36.39 -21.14
C ARG A 49 -2.97 36.19 -22.39
N GLU A 50 -2.14 37.15 -22.75
CA GLU A 50 -1.18 37.03 -23.86
C GLU A 50 0.00 36.09 -23.55
N LYS A 51 0.32 35.84 -22.28
CA LYS A 51 1.45 35.01 -21.87
C LYS A 51 1.11 33.52 -21.75
N ILE A 52 -0.15 33.14 -21.77
CA ILE A 52 -0.58 31.76 -21.70
C ILE A 52 -0.75 31.14 -23.10
N PRO A 53 -0.29 29.88 -23.31
CA PRO A 53 -0.39 29.22 -24.62
C PRO A 53 -1.77 28.65 -24.92
N VAL A 54 -2.67 28.56 -23.94
CA VAL A 54 -4.02 27.99 -24.06
C VAL A 54 -5.02 29.11 -24.33
N LYS A 55 -5.92 28.90 -25.31
CA LYS A 55 -6.97 29.85 -25.70
C LYS A 55 -8.35 29.29 -25.50
N GLU A 56 -9.34 30.16 -25.32
CA GLU A 56 -10.76 29.79 -25.32
C GLU A 56 -11.14 29.13 -26.65
N GLY A 57 -11.79 27.95 -26.58
CA GLY A 57 -12.12 27.12 -27.74
C GLY A 57 -11.12 26.01 -28.05
N ASP A 58 -9.94 25.99 -27.46
CA ASP A 58 -8.97 24.90 -27.60
C ASP A 58 -9.50 23.59 -27.01
N THR A 59 -8.94 22.45 -27.43
CA THR A 59 -9.27 21.17 -26.83
C THR A 59 -8.70 21.10 -25.41
N TYR A 60 -9.58 20.90 -24.42
CA TYR A 60 -9.18 20.78 -23.03
C TYR A 60 -8.46 19.45 -22.76
N SER A 61 -7.39 19.51 -22.00
CA SER A 61 -6.67 18.36 -21.44
C SER A 61 -6.01 18.74 -20.11
N ASN A 62 -5.65 17.76 -19.30
CA ASN A 62 -4.85 18.03 -18.10
C ASN A 62 -3.52 18.72 -18.40
N LYS A 63 -3.02 18.58 -19.63
CA LYS A 63 -1.82 19.28 -20.12
C LYS A 63 -2.06 20.78 -20.21
N SER A 64 -3.27 21.22 -20.59
CA SER A 64 -3.67 22.64 -20.68
C SER A 64 -3.49 23.36 -19.34
N LEU A 65 -3.85 22.72 -18.21
CA LEU A 65 -3.64 23.25 -16.86
C LEU A 65 -2.14 23.45 -16.57
N SER A 66 -1.34 22.44 -16.89
CA SER A 66 0.10 22.48 -16.65
C SER A 66 0.79 23.52 -17.53
N GLU A 67 0.34 23.72 -18.76
CA GLU A 67 0.88 24.71 -19.69
C GLU A 67 0.59 26.14 -19.20
N ILE A 68 -0.61 26.43 -18.72
CA ILE A 68 -0.95 27.73 -18.10
C ILE A 68 -0.09 27.95 -16.84
N TYR A 69 -0.06 26.96 -15.93
CA TYR A 69 0.73 27.05 -14.70
C TYR A 69 2.20 27.34 -14.99
N LEU A 70 2.83 26.59 -15.89
CA LEU A 70 4.25 26.75 -16.24
C LEU A 70 4.53 28.07 -16.95
N ALA A 71 3.62 28.54 -17.80
CA ALA A 71 3.78 29.81 -18.50
C ALA A 71 3.79 30.99 -17.51
N LEU A 72 2.85 31.00 -16.56
CA LEU A 72 2.73 32.09 -15.58
C LEU A 72 3.77 31.99 -14.47
N LYS A 73 4.12 30.79 -14.01
CA LYS A 73 5.14 30.58 -12.96
C LYS A 73 6.55 30.99 -13.38
N ARG A 74 6.79 31.08 -14.67
CA ARG A 74 8.08 31.56 -15.23
C ARG A 74 8.22 33.09 -15.18
N LEU A 75 7.12 33.81 -14.92
CA LEU A 75 7.14 35.27 -14.87
C LEU A 75 7.67 35.71 -13.49
N ASN A 76 8.72 36.53 -13.49
CA ASN A 76 9.39 37.00 -12.25
C ASN A 76 8.55 37.93 -11.39
N TYR A 77 7.43 38.42 -11.90
CA TYR A 77 6.46 39.28 -11.22
C TYR A 77 5.25 38.50 -10.65
N ILE A 78 5.29 37.17 -10.71
CA ILE A 78 4.26 36.28 -10.15
C ILE A 78 4.90 35.39 -9.08
N SER A 79 4.36 35.44 -7.87
CA SER A 79 4.85 34.66 -6.74
C SER A 79 4.19 33.27 -6.66
N ASN A 80 2.88 33.18 -6.97
CA ASN A 80 2.17 31.91 -6.98
C ASN A 80 1.07 31.87 -8.05
N VAL A 81 0.74 30.66 -8.52
CA VAL A 81 -0.31 30.41 -9.52
C VAL A 81 -1.06 29.14 -9.15
N ASN A 82 -2.40 29.20 -9.18
CA ASN A 82 -3.24 28.01 -9.09
C ASN A 82 -4.23 28.01 -10.26
N VAL A 83 -4.47 26.86 -10.89
CA VAL A 83 -5.38 26.75 -12.03
C VAL A 83 -6.45 25.72 -11.70
N TYR A 84 -7.70 26.14 -11.65
CA TYR A 84 -8.86 25.32 -11.30
C TYR A 84 -9.77 25.12 -12.52
N PRO A 85 -10.02 23.88 -12.95
CA PRO A 85 -10.99 23.58 -13.99
C PRO A 85 -12.41 23.50 -13.39
N GLN A 86 -13.37 24.13 -14.06
CA GLN A 86 -14.79 24.04 -13.74
C GLN A 86 -15.54 23.57 -14.98
N GLN A 87 -15.99 22.31 -14.98
CA GLN A 87 -16.70 21.75 -16.12
C GLN A 87 -18.16 22.22 -16.14
N GLU A 88 -18.59 22.72 -17.29
CA GLU A 88 -19.96 23.13 -17.54
C GLU A 88 -20.42 22.59 -18.90
N GLY A 89 -21.12 21.44 -18.88
CA GLY A 89 -21.49 20.69 -20.09
C GLY A 89 -20.26 20.20 -20.88
N ASP A 90 -20.18 20.57 -22.17
CA ASP A 90 -19.08 20.20 -23.07
C ASP A 90 -17.88 21.16 -23.01
N THR A 91 -17.91 22.15 -22.12
CA THR A 91 -16.83 23.12 -21.93
C THR A 91 -16.25 23.06 -20.52
N VAL A 92 -14.98 23.41 -20.41
CA VAL A 92 -14.26 23.52 -19.13
C VAL A 92 -13.77 24.95 -18.98
N ASN A 93 -14.38 25.70 -18.08
CA ASN A 93 -13.95 27.03 -17.70
C ASN A 93 -12.72 26.92 -16.79
N LEU A 94 -11.75 27.80 -16.97
CA LEU A 94 -10.51 27.79 -16.21
C LEU A 94 -10.45 29.04 -15.33
N VAL A 95 -10.34 28.84 -14.02
CA VAL A 95 -10.10 29.93 -13.05
C VAL A 95 -8.62 29.89 -12.70
N VAL A 96 -7.92 30.99 -12.99
CA VAL A 96 -6.47 31.15 -12.75
C VAL A 96 -6.31 32.15 -11.61
N GLU A 97 -5.93 31.66 -10.44
CA GLU A 97 -5.58 32.52 -9.29
C GLU A 97 -4.09 32.85 -9.36
N VAL A 98 -3.79 34.12 -9.24
CA VAL A 98 -2.43 34.64 -9.39
C VAL A 98 -2.10 35.56 -8.21
N ASP A 99 -1.04 35.20 -7.48
CA ASP A 99 -0.43 36.06 -6.49
C ASP A 99 0.73 36.85 -7.11
N GLU A 100 0.63 38.17 -7.08
CA GLU A 100 1.64 39.07 -7.60
C GLU A 100 2.79 39.31 -6.61
N THR A 101 4.01 39.54 -7.13
CA THR A 101 5.12 40.01 -6.28
C THR A 101 4.98 41.50 -5.95
N ALA A 102 5.76 41.97 -5.00
CA ALA A 102 5.85 43.42 -4.77
C ALA A 102 6.40 44.14 -6.02
N ASN A 103 5.76 45.23 -6.45
CA ASN A 103 6.07 45.99 -7.66
C ASN A 103 5.90 45.19 -8.97
N ALA A 104 4.90 44.32 -9.01
CA ALA A 104 4.64 43.43 -10.12
C ALA A 104 4.43 44.15 -11.46
N LEU A 105 3.73 45.31 -11.46
CA LEU A 105 3.49 46.09 -12.65
C LEU A 105 4.78 46.68 -13.26
N GLU A 106 5.69 47.21 -12.43
CA GLU A 106 6.99 47.71 -12.91
C GLU A 106 7.87 46.58 -13.45
N ALA A 107 7.85 45.39 -12.79
CA ALA A 107 8.59 44.23 -13.24
C ALA A 107 8.03 43.69 -14.57
N ALA A 108 6.71 43.70 -14.73
CA ALA A 108 6.06 43.32 -16.00
C ALA A 108 6.41 44.29 -17.14
N GLN A 109 6.36 45.60 -16.90
CA GLN A 109 6.75 46.61 -17.90
C GLN A 109 8.24 46.52 -18.30
N ARG A 110 9.12 46.24 -17.35
CA ARG A 110 10.54 45.98 -17.64
C ARG A 110 10.75 44.72 -18.51
N ALA A 111 9.98 43.67 -18.25
CA ALA A 111 10.00 42.45 -19.04
C ALA A 111 9.50 42.67 -20.48
N GLU A 112 8.48 43.51 -20.68
CA GLU A 112 8.00 43.92 -22.00
C GLU A 112 9.05 44.75 -22.78
N THR A 113 9.65 45.73 -22.11
CA THR A 113 10.74 46.52 -22.72
C THR A 113 11.90 45.63 -23.13
N ALA A 114 12.24 44.60 -22.36
CA ALA A 114 13.26 43.63 -22.73
C ALA A 114 12.86 42.75 -23.93
N GLN A 115 11.56 42.45 -24.08
CA GLN A 115 11.01 41.65 -25.19
C GLN A 115 10.89 42.46 -26.49
N ASP A 116 10.59 43.74 -26.40
CA ASP A 116 10.54 44.67 -27.54
C ASP A 116 11.94 44.94 -28.14
N LEU A 117 12.98 44.77 -27.31
CA LEU A 117 14.39 44.85 -27.72
C LEU A 117 14.79 43.72 -28.68
N THR A 118 14.12 42.59 -28.64
CA THR A 118 14.43 41.41 -29.49
C THR A 118 13.91 41.52 -30.92
N GLN A 119 12.97 42.41 -31.20
CA GLN A 119 12.32 42.46 -32.52
C GLN A 119 12.94 43.44 -33.54
N LYS A 120 13.87 44.33 -33.17
CA LYS A 120 14.30 45.41 -34.09
C LYS A 120 15.79 45.68 -34.26
N THR A 121 16.70 45.15 -33.42
CA THR A 121 18.14 45.41 -33.57
C THR A 121 18.95 44.24 -33.06
N GLU A 122 19.90 43.71 -33.85
CA GLU A 122 20.89 42.73 -33.38
C GLU A 122 21.86 43.43 -32.42
N PHE A 123 21.72 43.17 -31.13
CA PHE A 123 22.66 43.63 -30.10
C PHE A 123 23.74 42.57 -29.90
N VAL A 124 24.97 43.06 -29.69
CA VAL A 124 26.14 42.22 -29.38
C VAL A 124 26.51 42.44 -27.91
N VAL A 125 26.83 41.37 -27.21
CA VAL A 125 27.27 41.46 -25.82
C VAL A 125 28.66 42.06 -25.75
N SER A 126 28.77 43.25 -25.16
CA SER A 126 30.03 43.97 -24.99
C SER A 126 30.83 43.48 -23.80
N LYS A 127 30.13 43.08 -22.74
CA LYS A 127 30.71 42.67 -21.46
C LYS A 127 29.79 41.78 -20.69
N VAL A 128 30.35 40.77 -19.99
CA VAL A 128 29.63 39.98 -18.97
C VAL A 128 30.33 40.17 -17.62
N ASP A 129 29.61 40.66 -16.66
CA ASP A 129 30.13 41.02 -15.33
C ASP A 129 29.30 40.45 -14.17
N VAL A 130 29.87 40.46 -12.97
CA VAL A 130 29.20 40.07 -11.72
C VAL A 130 29.45 41.16 -10.68
N LYS A 131 28.37 41.54 -9.97
CA LYS A 131 28.43 42.49 -8.84
C LYS A 131 27.81 41.86 -7.59
N GLY A 132 28.32 42.20 -6.41
CA GLY A 132 27.83 41.70 -5.13
C GLY A 132 28.59 40.49 -4.62
N ILE A 133 29.65 40.04 -5.27
CA ILE A 133 30.59 39.01 -4.79
C ILE A 133 31.55 39.60 -3.75
N GLU A 134 31.79 38.87 -2.68
CA GLU A 134 32.73 39.22 -1.62
C GLU A 134 33.79 38.12 -1.42
N LYS A 135 33.40 36.86 -1.54
CA LYS A 135 34.23 35.69 -1.22
C LYS A 135 34.43 34.74 -2.43
N ILE A 136 33.47 34.72 -3.35
CA ILE A 136 33.55 33.89 -4.56
C ILE A 136 34.23 34.68 -5.67
N SER A 137 35.12 34.05 -6.45
CA SER A 137 35.76 34.74 -7.58
C SER A 137 34.78 34.91 -8.74
N LYS A 138 34.93 36.02 -9.47
CA LYS A 138 34.13 36.33 -10.66
C LYS A 138 34.21 35.21 -11.71
N GLU A 139 35.40 34.65 -11.90
CA GLU A 139 35.66 33.57 -12.83
C GLU A 139 34.87 32.31 -12.50
N GLU A 140 34.74 32.01 -11.20
CA GLU A 140 33.98 30.85 -10.72
C GLU A 140 32.48 31.01 -10.96
N VAL A 141 31.93 32.21 -10.72
CA VAL A 141 30.53 32.52 -11.02
C VAL A 141 30.23 32.45 -12.50
N LEU A 142 31.04 33.09 -13.32
CA LEU A 142 30.85 33.16 -14.78
C LEU A 142 31.09 31.83 -15.49
N LYS A 143 31.80 30.88 -14.89
CA LYS A 143 31.98 29.53 -15.43
C LYS A 143 30.64 28.82 -15.72
N ASN A 144 29.60 29.18 -14.99
CA ASN A 144 28.25 28.62 -15.14
C ASN A 144 27.41 29.34 -16.21
N VAL A 145 27.88 30.47 -16.73
CA VAL A 145 27.20 31.28 -17.73
C VAL A 145 27.68 30.90 -19.14
N LYS A 146 26.74 30.71 -20.06
CA LYS A 146 27.07 30.37 -21.46
C LYS A 146 27.40 31.60 -22.28
N VAL A 147 26.74 32.73 -22.02
CA VAL A 147 26.89 33.97 -22.76
C VAL A 147 28.28 34.55 -22.54
N LYS A 148 28.94 34.94 -23.62
CA LYS A 148 30.27 35.53 -23.63
C LYS A 148 30.31 36.89 -24.35
N GLU A 149 31.35 37.66 -24.09
CA GLU A 149 31.63 38.87 -24.85
C GLU A 149 31.79 38.53 -26.35
N GLY A 150 31.11 39.29 -27.21
CA GLY A 150 31.03 39.09 -28.65
C GLY A 150 29.89 38.23 -29.15
N ASP A 151 29.15 37.57 -28.27
CA ASP A 151 27.97 36.79 -28.65
C ASP A 151 26.80 37.71 -29.04
N GLN A 152 25.90 37.22 -29.90
CA GLN A 152 24.62 37.90 -30.15
C GLN A 152 23.77 37.86 -28.87
N PHE A 153 23.22 38.99 -28.49
CA PHE A 153 22.42 39.09 -27.27
C PHE A 153 21.06 38.39 -27.42
N VAL A 154 20.82 37.41 -26.59
CA VAL A 154 19.54 36.72 -26.44
C VAL A 154 19.09 36.89 -25.00
N PRO A 155 17.97 37.63 -24.70
CA PRO A 155 17.53 37.88 -23.33
C PRO A 155 17.35 36.62 -22.50
N GLN A 156 16.84 35.54 -23.13
CA GLN A 156 16.63 34.25 -22.43
C GLN A 156 17.95 33.66 -21.93
N GLU A 157 19.05 33.83 -22.67
CA GLU A 157 20.37 33.31 -22.26
C GLU A 157 20.93 34.04 -21.04
N ALA A 158 20.63 35.33 -20.88
CA ALA A 158 20.97 36.07 -19.66
C ALA A 158 20.19 35.56 -18.45
N ILE A 159 18.89 35.30 -18.62
CA ILE A 159 18.02 34.69 -17.59
C ILE A 159 18.49 33.27 -17.23
N ASP A 160 18.75 32.44 -18.24
CA ASP A 160 19.26 31.08 -18.04
C ASP A 160 20.64 31.09 -17.34
N GLY A 161 21.47 32.10 -17.61
CA GLY A 161 22.73 32.33 -16.91
C GLY A 161 22.50 32.60 -15.40
N ALA A 162 21.58 33.51 -15.08
CA ALA A 162 21.23 33.79 -13.69
C ALA A 162 20.67 32.56 -12.97
N GLN A 163 19.81 31.79 -13.63
CA GLN A 163 19.28 30.53 -13.05
C GLN A 163 20.40 29.53 -12.78
N LYS A 164 21.37 29.39 -13.66
CA LYS A 164 22.49 28.48 -13.45
C LYS A 164 23.41 28.92 -12.32
N ILE A 165 23.64 30.23 -12.18
CA ILE A 165 24.37 30.76 -11.03
C ILE A 165 23.63 30.45 -9.75
N PHE A 166 22.31 30.69 -9.69
CA PHE A 166 21.48 30.39 -8.53
C PHE A 166 21.44 28.90 -8.19
N GLN A 167 21.39 28.03 -9.21
CA GLN A 167 21.39 26.56 -9.04
C GLN A 167 22.67 26.02 -8.40
N THR A 168 23.76 26.80 -8.33
CA THR A 168 24.97 26.44 -7.57
C THR A 168 24.67 26.30 -6.08
N GLY A 169 23.60 26.96 -5.60
CA GLY A 169 23.20 27.01 -4.20
C GLY A 169 24.06 27.95 -3.33
N LEU A 170 24.95 28.73 -3.91
CA LEU A 170 25.86 29.61 -3.16
C LEU A 170 25.34 31.03 -2.97
N PHE A 171 24.20 31.35 -3.57
CA PHE A 171 23.63 32.70 -3.59
C PHE A 171 22.21 32.72 -3.05
N THR A 172 21.87 33.75 -2.27
CA THR A 172 20.51 34.05 -1.78
C THR A 172 19.66 34.63 -2.91
N SER A 173 20.26 35.50 -3.74
CA SER A 173 19.61 36.05 -4.93
C SER A 173 20.59 36.20 -6.09
N VAL A 174 20.07 36.11 -7.33
CA VAL A 174 20.80 36.35 -8.57
C VAL A 174 19.86 37.01 -9.55
N GLU A 175 20.18 38.27 -9.93
CA GLU A 175 19.39 39.05 -10.87
C GLU A 175 20.23 39.46 -12.06
N PRO A 176 19.82 39.21 -13.33
CA PRO A 176 20.50 39.72 -14.49
C PRO A 176 20.09 41.19 -14.74
N SER A 177 21.07 42.11 -14.85
CA SER A 177 20.87 43.47 -15.32
C SER A 177 21.48 43.60 -16.73
N VAL A 178 20.73 44.20 -17.64
CA VAL A 178 21.17 44.43 -19.02
C VAL A 178 21.16 45.91 -19.30
N ASP A 179 22.35 46.49 -19.46
CA ASP A 179 22.55 47.91 -19.76
C ASP A 179 22.88 48.10 -21.24
N ARG A 180 22.15 49.00 -21.90
CA ARG A 180 22.46 49.38 -23.31
C ARG A 180 23.64 50.33 -23.34
N GLU A 181 24.54 50.06 -24.25
CA GLU A 181 25.69 50.89 -24.55
C GLU A 181 25.64 51.48 -25.99
N ALA A 182 26.58 52.33 -26.34
CA ALA A 182 26.70 52.85 -27.71
C ALA A 182 26.97 51.72 -28.71
N ASN A 183 26.71 51.97 -30.02
CA ASN A 183 27.02 51.06 -31.14
C ASN A 183 26.27 49.68 -31.11
N ASN A 184 25.03 49.67 -30.67
CA ASN A 184 24.20 48.43 -30.58
C ASN A 184 24.85 47.33 -29.74
N THR A 185 25.50 47.68 -28.65
CA THR A 185 26.04 46.74 -27.70
C THR A 185 25.26 46.75 -26.37
N VAL A 186 25.34 45.65 -25.63
CA VAL A 186 24.76 45.50 -24.31
C VAL A 186 25.78 44.92 -23.34
N ALA A 187 25.81 45.47 -22.11
CA ALA A 187 26.54 44.88 -21.01
C ALA A 187 25.58 44.08 -20.11
N ILE A 188 25.92 42.82 -19.83
CA ILE A 188 25.16 41.97 -18.91
C ILE A 188 25.89 41.96 -17.58
N THR A 189 25.20 42.33 -16.50
CA THR A 189 25.72 42.26 -15.14
C THR A 189 24.83 41.37 -14.29
N TYR A 190 25.39 40.29 -13.75
CA TYR A 190 24.70 39.48 -12.76
C TYR A 190 24.89 40.10 -11.36
N ILE A 191 23.80 40.61 -10.79
CA ILE A 191 23.79 41.15 -9.42
C ILE A 191 23.47 39.96 -8.50
N VAL A 192 24.40 39.63 -7.61
CA VAL A 192 24.31 38.47 -6.75
C VAL A 192 24.42 38.88 -5.27
N GLU A 193 23.76 38.11 -4.39
CA GLU A 193 23.94 38.18 -2.94
C GLU A 193 24.43 36.81 -2.48
N GLU A 194 25.64 36.76 -1.91
CA GLU A 194 26.24 35.52 -1.42
C GLU A 194 25.54 34.98 -0.19
N ASN A 195 25.40 33.67 -0.09
CA ASN A 195 24.94 33.04 1.15
C ASN A 195 25.91 33.31 2.29
N PRO A 196 25.41 33.36 3.56
CA PRO A 196 26.27 33.57 4.72
C PRO A 196 27.22 32.38 4.96
N ILE A 197 28.30 32.63 5.73
CA ILE A 197 29.10 31.59 6.31
C ILE A 197 28.33 30.98 7.48
N VAL A 198 28.18 29.66 7.49
CA VAL A 198 27.46 28.95 8.53
C VAL A 198 28.19 29.09 9.86
N LYS A 199 27.52 29.69 10.85
CA LYS A 199 28.03 29.90 12.19
C LYS A 199 27.54 28.82 13.14
N ASP A 200 26.23 28.58 13.15
CA ASP A 200 25.61 27.55 13.99
C ASP A 200 24.40 26.92 13.30
N ILE A 201 24.06 25.69 13.76
CA ILE A 201 22.91 24.94 13.25
C ILE A 201 22.12 24.46 14.47
N GLU A 202 20.87 24.83 14.59
CA GLU A 202 19.94 24.41 15.63
C GLU A 202 18.82 23.59 14.98
N ILE A 203 18.61 22.35 15.43
CA ILE A 203 17.57 21.46 14.91
C ILE A 203 16.62 21.12 16.06
N SER A 204 15.34 21.34 15.86
CA SER A 204 14.29 21.09 16.85
C SER A 204 13.19 20.19 16.32
N GLY A 205 12.45 19.55 17.25
CA GLY A 205 11.33 18.63 16.91
C GLY A 205 11.77 17.19 16.66
N ASN A 206 13.06 16.87 16.78
CA ASN A 206 13.62 15.53 16.65
C ASN A 206 13.55 14.77 17.98
N THR A 207 13.12 13.50 17.94
CA THR A 207 13.15 12.57 19.09
C THR A 207 13.83 11.25 18.75
N LEU A 208 13.83 10.86 17.46
CA LEU A 208 14.38 9.59 16.97
C LEU A 208 15.90 9.64 16.71
N PHE A 209 16.39 10.76 16.24
CA PHE A 209 17.80 10.97 15.93
C PHE A 209 18.36 12.11 16.75
N THR A 210 19.62 12.00 17.13
CA THR A 210 20.34 13.07 17.82
C THR A 210 20.64 14.23 16.86
N GLU A 211 20.77 15.44 17.39
CA GLU A 211 21.13 16.63 16.61
C GLU A 211 22.42 16.41 15.80
N ALA A 212 23.44 15.81 16.41
CA ALA A 212 24.69 15.47 15.72
C ALA A 212 24.51 14.51 14.51
N GLN A 213 23.59 13.54 14.60
CA GLN A 213 23.26 12.66 13.47
C GLN A 213 22.55 13.42 12.36
N LEU A 214 21.68 14.36 12.72
CA LEU A 214 20.94 15.19 11.78
C LEU A 214 21.84 16.21 11.09
N GLU A 215 22.75 16.87 11.82
CA GLU A 215 23.78 17.76 11.25
C GLU A 215 24.68 17.00 10.26
N GLN A 216 25.15 15.81 10.65
CA GLN A 216 25.94 14.95 9.75
C GLN A 216 25.16 14.57 8.49
N ALA A 217 23.87 14.24 8.61
CA ALA A 217 23.02 13.88 7.48
C ALA A 217 22.76 15.08 6.57
N LEU A 218 22.59 16.26 7.13
CA LEU A 218 22.39 17.50 6.40
C LEU A 218 23.61 17.85 5.52
N GLY A 219 24.81 17.55 6.02
CA GLY A 219 26.07 17.72 5.27
C GLY A 219 26.55 19.17 5.18
N ILE A 220 25.98 20.08 5.97
CA ILE A 220 26.41 21.48 6.11
C ILE A 220 27.48 21.56 7.18
N LYS A 221 28.56 22.31 6.92
CA LYS A 221 29.68 22.47 7.86
C LYS A 221 29.77 23.89 8.40
N LYS A 222 29.94 24.02 9.71
CA LYS A 222 30.20 25.32 10.36
C LYS A 222 31.54 25.89 9.86
N GLY A 223 31.55 27.18 9.53
CA GLY A 223 32.72 27.88 8.98
C GLY A 223 32.82 27.85 7.45
N GLU A 224 32.02 27.08 6.74
CA GLU A 224 31.93 27.07 5.28
C GLU A 224 30.73 27.93 4.80
N MET A 225 30.77 28.39 3.56
CA MET A 225 29.64 29.08 2.92
C MET A 225 28.46 28.14 2.78
N LEU A 226 27.26 28.63 3.13
CA LEU A 226 26.05 27.84 3.01
C LEU A 226 25.74 27.47 1.56
N ASN A 227 25.59 26.19 1.30
CA ASN A 227 24.98 25.72 0.06
C ASN A 227 23.47 25.52 0.29
N GLY A 228 22.65 26.45 -0.23
CA GLY A 228 21.20 26.44 -0.07
C GLY A 228 20.51 25.18 -0.63
N ASN A 229 21.13 24.49 -1.58
CA ASN A 229 20.59 23.24 -2.11
C ASN A 229 20.51 22.12 -1.05
N LEU A 230 21.37 22.18 -0.03
CA LEU A 230 21.34 21.21 1.08
C LEU A 230 20.17 21.44 2.03
N LEU A 231 19.55 22.62 1.98
CA LEU A 231 18.38 22.98 2.76
C LEU A 231 17.04 22.68 2.07
N ASN A 232 17.05 22.08 0.86
CA ASN A 232 15.80 21.74 0.17
C ASN A 232 14.91 20.86 1.08
N PRO A 233 13.70 21.33 1.48
CA PRO A 233 12.85 20.61 2.45
C PRO A 233 12.48 19.21 2.02
N ASP A 234 12.32 18.99 0.70
CA ASP A 234 11.81 17.73 0.16
C ASP A 234 12.89 16.68 -0.07
N ASN A 235 14.15 17.09 -0.15
CA ASN A 235 15.24 16.19 -0.62
C ASN A 235 16.59 16.40 0.08
N ASN A 236 16.60 16.93 1.30
CA ASN A 236 17.85 17.07 2.05
C ASN A 236 18.28 15.77 2.74
N GLY A 237 19.46 15.79 3.35
CA GLY A 237 20.03 14.62 4.02
C GLY A 237 19.22 14.16 5.22
N ILE A 238 18.56 15.06 5.95
CA ILE A 238 17.71 14.75 7.11
C ILE A 238 16.51 13.91 6.65
N VAL A 239 15.73 14.39 5.66
CA VAL A 239 14.58 13.66 5.13
C VAL A 239 14.99 12.28 4.61
N LYS A 240 16.15 12.18 3.94
CA LYS A 240 16.70 10.88 3.50
C LYS A 240 17.02 9.94 4.64
N LEU A 241 17.55 10.46 5.76
CA LEU A 241 17.85 9.67 6.95
C LEU A 241 16.56 9.09 7.57
N TYR A 242 15.53 9.92 7.75
CA TYR A 242 14.22 9.48 8.26
C TYR A 242 13.57 8.45 7.33
N ASN A 243 13.56 8.70 6.03
CA ASN A 243 13.00 7.77 5.04
C ASN A 243 13.72 6.41 5.06
N LYS A 244 15.05 6.40 5.19
CA LYS A 244 15.83 5.16 5.33
C LYS A 244 15.49 4.40 6.61
N GLY A 245 15.12 5.12 7.66
CA GLY A 245 14.63 4.54 8.92
C GLY A 245 13.18 4.04 8.84
N GLY A 246 12.46 4.28 7.74
CA GLY A 246 11.05 3.92 7.60
C GLY A 246 10.06 4.97 8.10
N TYR A 247 10.53 6.16 8.45
CA TYR A 247 9.71 7.28 8.95
C TYR A 247 9.36 8.25 7.81
N THR A 248 8.53 7.81 6.89
CA THR A 248 8.22 8.49 5.63
C THR A 248 7.36 9.75 5.77
N THR A 249 6.82 10.01 6.96
CA THR A 249 6.00 11.20 7.28
C THR A 249 6.79 12.30 7.96
N ALA A 250 8.05 12.06 8.26
CA ALA A 250 8.94 13.09 8.79
C ALA A 250 9.26 14.12 7.73
N ARG A 251 9.19 15.38 8.09
CA ARG A 251 9.44 16.51 7.17
C ARG A 251 10.00 17.71 7.91
N ILE A 252 10.61 18.59 7.14
CA ILE A 252 11.02 19.90 7.63
C ILE A 252 9.84 20.85 7.48
N GLU A 253 9.42 21.50 8.58
CA GLU A 253 8.35 22.49 8.61
C GLU A 253 8.87 23.90 8.43
N THR A 254 10.01 24.21 9.03
CA THR A 254 10.58 25.56 8.99
C THR A 254 12.09 25.49 8.77
N ILE A 255 12.59 26.42 7.95
CA ILE A 255 14.01 26.69 7.78
C ILE A 255 14.20 28.19 7.85
N ASN A 256 14.98 28.64 8.82
CA ASN A 256 15.34 30.05 8.98
C ASN A 256 16.85 30.17 8.93
N VAL A 257 17.35 31.03 8.04
CA VAL A 257 18.77 31.34 7.91
C VAL A 257 18.95 32.81 8.22
N SER A 258 19.75 33.14 9.22
CA SER A 258 20.07 34.51 9.55
C SER A 258 21.19 35.06 8.64
N LYS A 259 21.30 36.38 8.55
CA LYS A 259 22.41 37.03 7.81
C LYS A 259 23.77 36.74 8.46
N GLU A 260 23.78 36.46 9.75
CA GLU A 260 24.96 36.13 10.54
C GLU A 260 25.40 34.66 10.35
N GLY A 261 24.58 33.83 9.66
CA GLY A 261 24.88 32.42 9.37
C GLY A 261 24.34 31.42 10.39
N ASP A 262 23.42 31.83 11.26
CA ASP A 262 22.73 30.89 12.14
C ASP A 262 21.56 30.24 11.39
N ILE A 263 21.50 28.90 11.40
CA ILE A 263 20.49 28.09 10.70
C ILE A 263 19.59 27.42 11.74
N LYS A 264 18.28 27.66 11.67
CA LYS A 264 17.28 27.01 12.52
C LYS A 264 16.36 26.15 11.68
N ILE A 265 16.27 24.86 12.02
CA ILE A 265 15.46 23.88 11.32
C ILE A 265 14.44 23.30 12.29
N GLY A 266 13.16 23.45 11.98
CA GLY A 266 12.06 22.83 12.72
C GLY A 266 11.57 21.58 11.98
N LEU A 267 11.53 20.45 12.68
CA LEU A 267 11.11 19.14 12.15
C LEU A 267 9.77 18.71 12.73
N THR A 268 9.04 17.92 11.97
CA THR A 268 7.96 17.07 12.47
C THR A 268 8.24 15.62 12.08
N GLU A 269 8.11 14.70 13.03
CA GLU A 269 8.40 13.28 12.82
C GLU A 269 7.16 12.48 12.39
N GLY A 270 5.95 13.08 12.54
CA GLY A 270 4.70 12.48 12.17
C GLY A 270 4.16 11.52 13.22
N MET A 271 3.68 12.05 14.34
CA MET A 271 3.04 11.30 15.43
C MET A 271 1.63 10.86 15.05
N VAL A 272 1.30 9.60 15.27
CA VAL A 272 -0.04 9.06 15.03
C VAL A 272 -1.01 9.63 16.07
N ASP A 273 -1.98 10.42 15.61
CA ASP A 273 -3.07 10.95 16.43
C ASP A 273 -4.22 9.93 16.54
N SER A 274 -4.62 9.37 15.39
CA SER A 274 -5.75 8.46 15.33
C SER A 274 -5.55 7.37 14.29
N VAL A 275 -6.16 6.21 14.55
CA VAL A 275 -6.23 5.08 13.61
C VAL A 275 -7.68 4.68 13.42
N VAL A 276 -8.17 4.72 12.19
CA VAL A 276 -9.57 4.46 11.85
C VAL A 276 -9.67 3.41 10.75
N PHE A 277 -10.63 2.49 10.88
CA PHE A 277 -10.95 1.52 9.84
C PHE A 277 -12.30 1.88 9.21
N LYS A 278 -12.29 2.17 7.90
CA LYS A 278 -13.49 2.56 7.14
C LYS A 278 -13.79 1.52 6.06
N LYS A 279 -15.08 1.17 5.91
CA LYS A 279 -15.53 0.29 4.84
C LYS A 279 -15.57 1.02 3.52
N VAL A 280 -15.01 0.40 2.48
CA VAL A 280 -15.13 0.82 1.08
C VAL A 280 -15.82 -0.27 0.26
N ASN A 281 -16.56 0.11 -0.77
CA ASN A 281 -17.19 -0.82 -1.70
C ASN A 281 -16.66 -0.53 -3.11
N SER A 282 -15.78 -1.36 -3.64
CA SER A 282 -15.10 -1.19 -4.93
C SER A 282 -16.04 -1.11 -6.13
N LYS A 283 -17.30 -1.56 -6.00
CA LYS A 283 -18.28 -1.52 -7.09
C LYS A 283 -18.84 -0.14 -7.42
N ARG A 284 -18.42 0.91 -6.68
CA ARG A 284 -18.91 2.29 -6.87
C ARG A 284 -17.76 3.29 -6.96
N GLU A 285 -16.88 3.13 -7.94
CA GLU A 285 -15.77 4.07 -8.19
C GLU A 285 -16.20 5.52 -8.46
N ASN A 286 -17.46 5.75 -8.84
CA ASN A 286 -17.97 7.08 -9.18
C ASN A 286 -18.58 7.86 -8.02
N GLU A 287 -18.61 7.33 -6.80
CA GLU A 287 -19.20 8.01 -5.63
C GLU A 287 -18.14 8.32 -4.56
N ARG A 288 -17.00 8.89 -4.94
CA ARG A 288 -15.97 9.34 -3.99
C ARG A 288 -16.37 10.54 -3.12
N SER A 289 -17.55 11.12 -3.32
CA SER A 289 -17.96 12.38 -2.66
C SER A 289 -19.08 12.26 -1.64
N THR A 290 -19.66 11.10 -1.40
CA THR A 290 -20.70 10.94 -0.38
C THR A 290 -20.24 9.99 0.71
N GLU A 291 -20.29 10.43 1.97
CA GLU A 291 -20.09 9.65 3.19
C GLU A 291 -20.97 8.38 3.19
N TYR A 292 -20.56 7.34 2.50
CA TYR A 292 -21.23 6.06 2.61
C TYR A 292 -20.73 5.37 3.88
N LYS A 293 -21.43 5.61 4.99
CA LYS A 293 -21.27 4.88 6.26
C LYS A 293 -21.76 3.45 6.12
N ALA A 294 -21.15 2.67 5.23
CA ALA A 294 -21.40 1.25 5.15
C ALA A 294 -20.85 0.59 6.42
N LYS A 295 -21.74 -0.02 7.21
CA LYS A 295 -21.35 -0.67 8.46
C LYS A 295 -20.50 -1.90 8.17
N LEU A 296 -19.33 -1.98 8.81
CA LEU A 296 -18.51 -3.19 8.81
C LEU A 296 -19.26 -4.35 9.49
N ARG A 297 -19.24 -5.53 8.89
CA ARG A 297 -19.71 -6.78 9.51
C ARG A 297 -18.76 -7.24 10.60
N THR A 298 -17.45 -7.08 10.32
CA THR A 298 -16.36 -7.46 11.22
C THR A 298 -16.35 -6.59 12.46
N LYS A 299 -16.20 -7.23 13.63
CA LYS A 299 -16.22 -6.57 14.93
C LYS A 299 -14.94 -5.75 15.16
N PRO A 300 -15.01 -4.59 15.85
CA PRO A 300 -13.86 -3.68 16.04
C PRO A 300 -12.62 -4.36 16.61
N TYR A 301 -12.76 -5.24 17.60
CA TYR A 301 -11.63 -5.91 18.23
C TYR A 301 -10.76 -6.75 17.26
N ILE A 302 -11.30 -7.12 16.07
CA ILE A 302 -10.53 -7.83 15.04
C ILE A 302 -9.49 -6.89 14.44
N PHE A 303 -9.85 -5.63 14.23
CA PHE A 303 -8.94 -4.59 13.76
C PHE A 303 -7.94 -4.23 14.85
N GLU A 304 -8.41 -3.99 16.07
CA GLU A 304 -7.56 -3.62 17.22
C GLU A 304 -6.43 -4.62 17.46
N ARG A 305 -6.74 -5.93 17.43
CA ARG A 305 -5.72 -6.97 17.62
C ARG A 305 -4.72 -7.13 16.47
N SER A 306 -5.09 -6.70 15.26
CA SER A 306 -4.24 -6.73 14.07
C SER A 306 -3.49 -5.42 13.85
N GLN A 307 -3.80 -4.39 14.66
CA GLN A 307 -3.27 -3.05 14.54
C GLN A 307 -1.87 -2.96 15.17
N SER A 308 -0.84 -2.77 14.35
CA SER A 308 0.53 -2.49 14.77
C SER A 308 0.82 -0.99 14.87
N VAL A 309 0.04 -0.16 14.17
CA VAL A 309 0.11 1.31 14.27
C VAL A 309 -0.67 1.75 15.51
N LYS A 310 -0.04 2.49 16.41
CA LYS A 310 -0.68 2.93 17.66
C LYS A 310 -0.71 4.45 17.77
N PRO A 311 -1.83 5.03 18.25
CA PRO A 311 -1.88 6.45 18.61
C PRO A 311 -0.81 6.79 19.65
N GLY A 312 -0.17 7.96 19.51
CA GLY A 312 0.90 8.44 20.37
C GLY A 312 2.30 7.92 20.01
N GLU A 313 2.45 7.05 19.00
CA GLU A 313 3.75 6.62 18.47
C GLU A 313 4.06 7.34 17.15
N ILE A 314 5.33 7.49 16.81
CA ILE A 314 5.74 8.03 15.50
C ILE A 314 5.40 7.02 14.41
N LEU A 315 4.84 7.50 13.31
CA LEU A 315 4.40 6.62 12.22
C LEU A 315 5.57 5.99 11.50
N GLU A 316 5.66 4.68 11.60
CA GLU A 316 6.66 3.87 10.93
C GLU A 316 6.03 2.98 9.86
N ALA A 317 6.58 3.03 8.64
CA ALA A 317 6.05 2.27 7.48
C ALA A 317 5.91 0.77 7.76
N LYS A 318 6.85 0.17 8.48
CA LYS A 318 6.80 -1.27 8.84
C LYS A 318 5.56 -1.63 9.68
N ASN A 319 5.07 -0.70 10.53
CA ASN A 319 3.89 -0.92 11.37
C ASN A 319 2.59 -0.86 10.53
N VAL A 320 2.56 0.01 9.52
CA VAL A 320 1.47 0.06 8.52
C VAL A 320 1.42 -1.25 7.73
N GLU A 321 2.57 -1.70 7.21
CA GLU A 321 2.69 -2.97 6.49
C GLU A 321 2.32 -4.17 7.35
N ALA A 322 2.72 -4.19 8.63
CA ALA A 322 2.37 -5.24 9.57
C ALA A 322 0.85 -5.29 9.80
N THR A 323 0.20 -4.14 10.00
CA THR A 323 -1.26 -4.04 10.14
C THR A 323 -1.97 -4.61 8.91
N ILE A 324 -1.55 -4.20 7.70
CA ILE A 324 -2.12 -4.68 6.43
C ILE A 324 -1.93 -6.19 6.30
N ARG A 325 -0.74 -6.69 6.52
CA ARG A 325 -0.41 -8.11 6.44
C ARG A 325 -1.24 -8.96 7.41
N ASP A 326 -1.38 -8.51 8.66
CA ASP A 326 -2.09 -9.26 9.68
C ASP A 326 -3.61 -9.25 9.44
N LEU A 327 -4.16 -8.16 8.89
CA LEU A 327 -5.54 -8.13 8.42
C LEU A 327 -5.76 -9.06 7.21
N TYR A 328 -4.88 -9.08 6.21
CA TYR A 328 -4.99 -10.01 5.09
C TYR A 328 -4.90 -11.48 5.53
N ARG A 329 -4.09 -11.79 6.53
CA ARG A 329 -3.98 -13.14 7.10
C ARG A 329 -5.30 -13.65 7.70
N THR A 330 -6.21 -12.76 8.07
CA THR A 330 -7.57 -13.17 8.54
C THR A 330 -8.42 -13.78 7.42
N GLY A 331 -8.08 -13.51 6.16
CA GLY A 331 -8.87 -13.95 4.99
C GLY A 331 -10.23 -13.27 4.85
N ILE A 332 -10.50 -12.21 5.61
CA ILE A 332 -11.78 -11.51 5.66
C ILE A 332 -11.86 -10.38 4.62
N PHE A 333 -10.73 -9.83 4.21
CA PHE A 333 -10.66 -8.63 3.38
C PHE A 333 -10.17 -8.93 1.97
N THR A 334 -10.74 -8.22 0.98
CA THR A 334 -10.33 -8.24 -0.43
C THR A 334 -9.30 -7.15 -0.71
N SER A 335 -9.51 -5.94 -0.14
CA SER A 335 -8.63 -4.80 -0.28
C SER A 335 -8.44 -4.11 1.07
N ILE A 336 -7.22 -3.61 1.29
CA ILE A 336 -6.85 -2.80 2.46
C ILE A 336 -5.91 -1.73 1.95
N GLU A 337 -6.35 -0.47 1.99
CA GLU A 337 -5.59 0.69 1.53
C GLU A 337 -5.34 1.62 2.71
N PRO A 338 -4.08 1.91 3.07
CA PRO A 338 -3.77 2.90 4.07
C PRO A 338 -3.81 4.31 3.45
N VAL A 339 -4.46 5.23 4.12
CA VAL A 339 -4.47 6.66 3.81
C VAL A 339 -3.93 7.40 5.02
N VAL A 340 -2.85 8.16 4.82
CA VAL A 340 -2.26 8.99 5.87
C VAL A 340 -2.53 10.45 5.54
N SER A 341 -3.17 11.15 6.47
CA SER A 341 -3.46 12.58 6.37
C SER A 341 -2.80 13.35 7.52
N GLY A 342 -2.37 14.58 7.25
CA GLY A 342 -1.92 15.51 8.26
C GLY A 342 -3.10 16.22 8.94
N SER A 343 -2.86 16.83 10.07
CA SER A 343 -3.79 17.75 10.73
C SER A 343 -3.53 19.18 10.28
N GLU A 344 -4.60 19.96 10.12
CA GLU A 344 -4.50 21.39 9.82
C GLU A 344 -4.06 22.20 11.06
N THR A 345 -4.31 21.68 12.25
CA THR A 345 -4.04 22.37 13.53
C THR A 345 -2.73 21.94 14.17
N ASP A 346 -2.25 20.73 13.90
CA ASP A 346 -0.99 20.20 14.44
C ASP A 346 -0.15 19.60 13.29
N PRO A 347 0.92 20.28 12.86
CA PRO A 347 1.80 19.79 11.79
C PRO A 347 2.44 18.44 12.07
N ASN A 348 2.57 18.03 13.33
CA ASN A 348 3.15 16.73 13.71
C ASN A 348 2.12 15.60 13.73
N ALA A 349 0.82 15.90 13.85
CA ALA A 349 -0.23 14.90 13.94
C ALA A 349 -0.52 14.22 12.59
N ARG A 350 -0.66 12.88 12.63
CA ARG A 350 -1.03 12.05 11.47
C ARG A 350 -2.23 11.18 11.82
N SER A 351 -3.29 11.31 11.03
CA SER A 351 -4.41 10.38 11.06
C SER A 351 -4.17 9.27 10.06
N VAL A 352 -4.27 8.03 10.51
CA VAL A 352 -4.09 6.84 9.67
C VAL A 352 -5.43 6.17 9.48
N GLU A 353 -5.94 6.19 8.25
CA GLU A 353 -7.18 5.53 7.88
C GLU A 353 -6.86 4.27 7.06
N PHE A 354 -7.40 3.13 7.49
CA PHE A 354 -7.38 1.91 6.68
C PHE A 354 -8.73 1.77 5.99
N LEU A 355 -8.73 1.93 4.67
CA LEU A 355 -9.90 1.70 3.82
C LEU A 355 -9.98 0.22 3.53
N VAL A 356 -11.00 -0.46 4.06
CA VAL A 356 -11.12 -1.92 3.99
C VAL A 356 -12.33 -2.36 3.20
N GLU A 357 -12.15 -3.34 2.31
CA GLU A 357 -13.23 -4.02 1.60
C GLU A 357 -13.38 -5.44 2.15
N GLU A 358 -14.55 -5.75 2.74
CA GLU A 358 -14.87 -7.08 3.23
C GLU A 358 -15.30 -7.99 2.07
N ARG A 359 -14.70 -9.19 2.00
CA ARG A 359 -15.12 -10.23 1.06
C ARG A 359 -16.34 -10.99 1.58
N PRO A 360 -17.14 -11.64 0.71
CA PRO A 360 -18.09 -12.65 1.14
C PRO A 360 -17.36 -13.79 1.84
N THR A 361 -17.70 -14.03 3.12
CA THR A 361 -17.04 -15.05 3.95
C THR A 361 -17.85 -16.34 4.05
N THR A 362 -19.15 -16.28 3.70
CA THR A 362 -20.03 -17.44 3.66
C THR A 362 -19.95 -18.11 2.29
N THR A 363 -19.70 -19.41 2.27
CA THR A 363 -19.61 -20.23 1.06
C THR A 363 -20.53 -21.44 1.17
N ILE A 364 -21.16 -21.81 0.05
CA ILE A 364 -21.94 -23.03 -0.10
C ILE A 364 -21.30 -23.83 -1.23
N ASN A 365 -20.81 -25.02 -0.93
CA ASN A 365 -20.16 -25.89 -1.89
C ASN A 365 -20.93 -27.20 -2.02
N GLY A 366 -21.37 -27.54 -3.22
CA GLY A 366 -21.88 -28.84 -3.58
C GLY A 366 -20.76 -29.69 -4.19
N SER A 367 -20.69 -30.97 -3.88
CA SER A 367 -19.72 -31.91 -4.45
C SER A 367 -20.40 -33.20 -4.90
N ILE A 368 -19.92 -33.75 -6.02
CA ILE A 368 -20.25 -35.08 -6.48
C ILE A 368 -18.93 -35.76 -6.82
N SER A 369 -18.72 -36.96 -6.27
CA SER A 369 -17.53 -37.77 -6.53
C SER A 369 -17.89 -39.24 -6.66
N TYR A 370 -17.01 -40.03 -7.30
CA TYR A 370 -17.15 -41.46 -7.39
C TYR A 370 -15.86 -42.15 -6.98
N GLY A 371 -15.97 -43.11 -6.10
CA GLY A 371 -14.86 -43.98 -5.69
C GLY A 371 -15.26 -45.44 -5.79
N THR A 372 -14.34 -46.33 -6.12
CA THR A 372 -14.62 -47.76 -6.29
C THR A 372 -15.10 -48.44 -5.00
N SER A 373 -14.58 -48.01 -3.86
CA SER A 373 -14.98 -48.53 -2.53
C SER A 373 -16.26 -47.87 -1.99
N VAL A 374 -16.41 -46.56 -2.14
CA VAL A 374 -17.51 -45.78 -1.54
C VAL A 374 -18.69 -45.51 -2.51
N GLY A 375 -18.53 -45.80 -3.81
CA GLY A 375 -19.52 -45.54 -4.84
C GLY A 375 -19.66 -44.06 -5.20
N LEU A 376 -20.86 -43.66 -5.58
CA LEU A 376 -21.22 -42.26 -5.89
C LEU A 376 -21.52 -41.53 -4.57
N VAL A 377 -20.77 -40.47 -4.29
CA VAL A 377 -20.90 -39.63 -3.11
C VAL A 377 -21.42 -38.24 -3.51
N GLY A 378 -22.48 -37.78 -2.87
CA GLY A 378 -22.96 -36.40 -2.93
C GLY A 378 -22.70 -35.69 -1.64
N GLY A 379 -22.23 -34.43 -1.71
CA GLY A 379 -21.92 -33.62 -0.53
C GLY A 379 -22.42 -32.17 -0.63
N LEU A 380 -22.71 -31.60 0.54
CA LEU A 380 -23.03 -30.19 0.71
C LEU A 380 -22.25 -29.64 1.90
N LYS A 381 -21.48 -28.56 1.68
CA LYS A 381 -20.76 -27.86 2.74
C LYS A 381 -21.18 -26.41 2.78
N LEU A 382 -21.66 -25.96 3.94
CA LEU A 382 -21.86 -24.56 4.29
C LEU A 382 -20.72 -24.14 5.23
N ALA A 383 -20.02 -23.05 4.90
CA ALA A 383 -18.94 -22.53 5.74
C ALA A 383 -18.96 -21.00 5.78
N ASP A 384 -18.59 -20.43 6.92
CA ASP A 384 -18.39 -19.00 7.11
C ASP A 384 -17.07 -18.78 7.86
N THR A 385 -16.12 -18.06 7.24
CA THR A 385 -14.82 -17.77 7.83
C THR A 385 -14.80 -16.48 8.67
N ASN A 386 -15.93 -15.77 8.74
CA ASN A 386 -16.13 -14.63 9.63
C ASN A 386 -17.50 -14.73 10.34
N PHE A 387 -17.72 -15.87 10.98
CA PHE A 387 -18.99 -16.19 11.64
C PHE A 387 -19.38 -15.11 12.66
N LEU A 388 -20.57 -14.53 12.49
CA LEU A 388 -21.09 -13.40 13.27
C LEU A 388 -20.18 -12.14 13.27
N GLY A 389 -19.27 -12.00 12.29
CA GLY A 389 -18.30 -10.90 12.21
C GLY A 389 -17.16 -10.99 13.23
N ARG A 390 -16.96 -12.16 13.83
CA ARG A 390 -16.01 -12.37 14.93
C ARG A 390 -14.65 -12.92 14.48
N GLY A 391 -14.43 -13.06 13.15
CA GLY A 391 -13.23 -13.71 12.62
C GLY A 391 -13.12 -15.19 13.02
N GLN A 392 -14.24 -15.80 13.35
CA GLN A 392 -14.35 -17.21 13.69
C GLN A 392 -14.77 -18.00 12.45
N GLU A 393 -14.30 -19.23 12.34
CA GLU A 393 -14.74 -20.16 11.30
C GLU A 393 -15.84 -21.07 11.86
N ALA A 394 -16.92 -21.21 11.11
CA ALA A 394 -17.97 -22.18 11.40
C ALA A 394 -18.33 -22.92 10.12
N SER A 395 -18.51 -24.25 10.18
CA SER A 395 -18.93 -25.02 9.02
C SER A 395 -19.80 -26.21 9.39
N ILE A 396 -20.70 -26.55 8.46
CA ILE A 396 -21.49 -27.77 8.45
C ILE A 396 -21.19 -28.49 7.14
N ASN A 397 -20.79 -29.76 7.24
CA ASN A 397 -20.57 -30.64 6.09
C ASN A 397 -21.48 -31.84 6.19
N ILE A 398 -22.20 -32.13 5.12
CA ILE A 398 -23.11 -33.30 5.01
C ILE A 398 -22.70 -34.03 3.72
N GLU A 399 -22.43 -35.34 3.84
CA GLU A 399 -22.12 -36.21 2.70
C GLU A 399 -22.90 -37.52 2.81
N ALA A 400 -23.31 -38.06 1.68
CA ALA A 400 -23.92 -39.37 1.60
C ALA A 400 -23.48 -40.10 0.35
N SER A 401 -23.24 -41.43 0.47
CA SER A 401 -22.92 -42.29 -0.65
C SER A 401 -24.11 -43.18 -1.02
N ASN A 402 -24.12 -43.65 -2.26
CA ASN A 402 -25.10 -44.63 -2.72
C ASN A 402 -24.86 -46.05 -2.15
N LYS A 403 -23.70 -46.25 -1.49
CA LYS A 403 -23.39 -47.49 -0.76
C LYS A 403 -23.74 -47.43 0.74
N GLY A 404 -24.27 -46.28 1.20
CA GLY A 404 -24.79 -46.14 2.56
C GLY A 404 -23.89 -45.36 3.51
N ASP A 405 -22.68 -44.91 3.05
CA ASP A 405 -21.86 -44.03 3.88
C ASP A 405 -22.55 -42.69 4.10
N LYS A 406 -22.41 -42.15 5.29
CA LYS A 406 -22.99 -40.85 5.66
C LYS A 406 -22.05 -40.10 6.58
N THR A 407 -21.97 -38.80 6.38
CA THR A 407 -21.16 -37.91 7.21
C THR A 407 -21.94 -36.64 7.55
N LEU A 408 -21.89 -36.26 8.81
CA LEU A 408 -22.29 -34.94 9.30
C LEU A 408 -21.16 -34.41 10.17
N ASP A 409 -20.50 -33.35 9.76
CA ASP A 409 -19.49 -32.67 10.56
C ASP A 409 -19.93 -31.22 10.82
N ILE A 410 -19.92 -30.80 12.08
CA ILE A 410 -20.12 -29.42 12.51
C ILE A 410 -18.84 -28.97 13.18
N ASN A 411 -18.24 -27.89 12.66
CA ASN A 411 -16.98 -27.38 13.14
C ASN A 411 -17.12 -25.91 13.52
N TRP A 412 -16.40 -25.53 14.56
CA TRP A 412 -16.19 -24.14 14.95
C TRP A 412 -14.73 -23.96 15.35
N PHE A 413 -14.14 -22.82 14.94
CA PHE A 413 -12.75 -22.50 15.26
C PHE A 413 -12.58 -20.98 15.40
N ASP A 414 -11.97 -20.54 16.51
CA ASP A 414 -11.55 -19.17 16.74
C ASP A 414 -10.01 -19.12 16.68
N PRO A 415 -9.43 -18.50 15.66
CA PRO A 415 -7.98 -18.41 15.50
C PRO A 415 -7.31 -17.51 16.53
N TRP A 416 -8.08 -16.67 17.22
CA TRP A 416 -7.59 -15.78 18.26
C TRP A 416 -8.72 -15.35 19.20
N LEU A 417 -8.84 -16.02 20.31
CA LEU A 417 -9.82 -15.71 21.36
C LEU A 417 -9.66 -14.25 21.83
N ARG A 418 -10.80 -13.59 21.98
CA ARG A 418 -10.83 -12.20 22.47
C ARG A 418 -10.16 -12.06 23.83
N ASN A 419 -9.43 -10.97 24.05
CA ASN A 419 -8.70 -10.64 25.29
C ASN A 419 -7.61 -11.66 25.67
N THR A 420 -7.03 -12.34 24.69
CA THR A 420 -5.90 -13.26 24.90
C THR A 420 -4.72 -12.90 23.99
N GLU A 421 -3.55 -13.40 24.33
CA GLU A 421 -2.36 -13.30 23.51
C GLU A 421 -2.27 -14.50 22.56
N ARG A 422 -2.92 -14.41 21.37
CA ARG A 422 -2.84 -15.41 20.30
C ARG A 422 -3.27 -16.82 20.73
N VAL A 423 -4.23 -16.92 21.64
CA VAL A 423 -4.83 -18.21 22.00
C VAL A 423 -5.89 -18.58 20.98
N GLN A 424 -5.81 -19.78 20.44
CA GLN A 424 -6.77 -20.38 19.53
C GLN A 424 -7.67 -21.35 20.29
N ALA A 425 -8.92 -21.47 19.87
CA ALA A 425 -9.81 -22.52 20.36
C ALA A 425 -10.70 -23.06 19.24
N GLY A 426 -11.04 -24.34 19.31
CA GLY A 426 -11.92 -24.96 18.34
C GLY A 426 -12.71 -26.11 18.94
N GLY A 427 -13.82 -26.44 18.29
CA GLY A 427 -14.66 -27.58 18.61
C GLY A 427 -15.24 -28.21 17.34
N ALA A 428 -15.38 -29.51 17.35
CA ALA A 428 -16.05 -30.26 16.31
C ALA A 428 -16.98 -31.28 16.93
N ILE A 429 -18.15 -31.46 16.33
CA ILE A 429 -19.08 -32.57 16.61
C ILE A 429 -19.31 -33.26 15.28
N TYR A 430 -19.20 -34.56 15.26
CA TYR A 430 -19.38 -35.31 14.05
C TYR A 430 -20.10 -36.61 14.25
N TRP A 431 -20.85 -36.98 13.24
CA TRP A 431 -21.50 -38.26 13.09
C TRP A 431 -21.12 -38.84 11.73
N ARG A 432 -20.60 -40.07 11.71
CA ARG A 432 -20.15 -40.75 10.51
C ARG A 432 -20.63 -42.19 10.53
N GLU A 433 -21.09 -42.68 9.39
CA GLU A 433 -21.44 -44.05 9.14
C GLU A 433 -20.69 -44.51 7.90
N SER A 434 -19.91 -45.56 8.00
CA SER A 434 -19.18 -46.21 6.92
C SER A 434 -19.73 -47.61 6.74
N VAL A 435 -19.87 -48.03 5.48
CA VAL A 435 -20.44 -49.32 5.09
C VAL A 435 -19.44 -50.06 4.18
N ASP A 436 -19.18 -51.33 4.47
CA ASP A 436 -18.46 -52.21 3.59
C ASP A 436 -19.42 -53.24 2.95
N ASP A 437 -19.81 -53.00 1.71
CA ASP A 437 -20.72 -53.87 0.94
C ASP A 437 -20.13 -55.25 0.63
N ASN A 438 -18.81 -55.44 0.80
CA ASN A 438 -18.13 -56.69 0.54
C ASN A 438 -17.83 -57.49 1.85
N ALA A 439 -18.32 -56.97 2.99
CA ALA A 439 -18.09 -57.60 4.27
C ALA A 439 -18.68 -59.03 4.28
N GLY A 440 -17.90 -60.01 4.74
CA GLY A 440 -18.35 -61.37 4.95
C GLY A 440 -19.28 -61.47 6.20
N PRO A 441 -19.88 -62.66 6.42
CA PRO A 441 -20.81 -62.87 7.53
C PRO A 441 -20.23 -62.62 8.93
N LEU A 442 -18.91 -62.62 9.05
CA LEU A 442 -18.17 -62.38 10.30
C LEU A 442 -17.40 -61.06 10.31
N ASP A 443 -17.44 -60.33 9.18
CA ASP A 443 -16.75 -59.06 9.03
C ASP A 443 -17.64 -57.88 9.48
N VAL A 444 -17.01 -56.77 9.75
CA VAL A 444 -17.74 -55.53 10.13
C VAL A 444 -18.36 -54.95 8.86
N GLU A 445 -19.69 -55.03 8.75
CA GLU A 445 -20.45 -54.48 7.62
C GLU A 445 -20.63 -52.96 7.71
N LYS A 446 -20.81 -52.50 8.95
CA LYS A 446 -21.08 -51.08 9.18
C LYS A 446 -20.43 -50.56 10.45
N VAL A 447 -19.77 -49.42 10.35
CA VAL A 447 -19.22 -48.70 11.50
C VAL A 447 -19.94 -47.36 11.64
N ARG A 448 -20.53 -47.10 12.79
CA ARG A 448 -21.07 -45.80 13.15
C ARG A 448 -20.18 -45.16 14.20
N LYS A 449 -19.79 -43.91 13.94
CA LYS A 449 -18.94 -43.11 14.81
C LYS A 449 -19.62 -41.80 15.16
N ILE A 450 -19.80 -41.51 16.43
CA ILE A 450 -20.24 -40.23 16.95
C ILE A 450 -19.12 -39.68 17.83
N GLY A 451 -18.68 -38.47 17.59
CA GLY A 451 -17.56 -37.95 18.34
C GLY A 451 -17.56 -36.45 18.50
N THR A 452 -16.68 -36.02 19.38
CA THR A 452 -16.40 -34.61 19.60
C THR A 452 -14.89 -34.41 19.71
N ARG A 453 -14.42 -33.27 19.24
CA ARG A 453 -13.02 -32.84 19.35
C ARG A 453 -12.99 -31.40 19.88
N TRP A 454 -12.14 -31.15 20.84
CA TRP A 454 -11.85 -29.82 21.36
C TRP A 454 -10.38 -29.52 21.19
N THR A 455 -10.07 -28.29 20.82
CA THR A 455 -8.74 -27.87 20.51
C THR A 455 -8.45 -26.55 21.21
N ILE A 456 -7.30 -26.44 21.82
CA ILE A 456 -6.74 -25.19 22.30
C ILE A 456 -5.31 -25.05 21.79
N GLY A 457 -4.90 -23.84 21.45
CA GLY A 457 -3.55 -23.59 20.97
C GLY A 457 -3.08 -22.19 21.32
N LYS A 458 -1.76 -21.97 21.27
CA LYS A 458 -1.15 -20.66 21.49
C LYS A 458 -0.07 -20.40 20.45
N GLY A 459 -0.10 -19.21 19.85
CA GLY A 459 1.01 -18.71 19.05
C GLY A 459 2.17 -18.31 19.97
N LEU A 460 3.35 -18.92 19.75
CA LEU A 460 4.58 -18.55 20.45
C LEU A 460 5.23 -17.31 19.83
N ASN A 461 5.10 -17.18 18.52
CA ASN A 461 5.47 -16.00 17.73
C ASN A 461 4.63 -15.98 16.45
N ASP A 462 4.97 -15.11 15.48
CA ASP A 462 4.21 -14.95 14.23
C ASP A 462 4.19 -16.20 13.33
N LYS A 463 5.08 -17.16 13.57
CA LYS A 463 5.27 -18.34 12.71
C LYS A 463 5.07 -19.67 13.43
N ILE A 464 5.19 -19.70 14.76
CA ILE A 464 5.19 -20.94 15.53
C ILE A 464 3.96 -21.01 16.43
N TYR A 465 3.21 -22.09 16.34
CA TYR A 465 2.03 -22.36 17.15
C TYR A 465 2.16 -23.73 17.80
N VAL A 466 1.73 -23.84 19.05
CA VAL A 466 1.51 -25.11 19.74
C VAL A 466 0.01 -25.33 19.89
N ARG A 467 -0.43 -26.58 19.72
CA ARG A 467 -1.83 -26.96 19.79
C ARG A 467 -1.99 -28.25 20.56
N LEU A 468 -3.02 -28.33 21.37
CA LEU A 468 -3.45 -29.54 22.05
C LEU A 468 -4.91 -29.81 21.67
N SER A 469 -5.19 -31.00 21.15
CA SER A 469 -6.56 -31.45 20.88
C SER A 469 -6.90 -32.65 21.75
N ALA A 470 -8.11 -32.67 22.27
CA ALA A 470 -8.71 -33.82 22.95
C ALA A 470 -9.91 -34.31 22.13
N ARG A 471 -10.00 -35.62 21.94
CA ARG A 471 -11.04 -36.27 21.15
C ARG A 471 -11.70 -37.37 21.95
N TYR A 472 -13.02 -37.43 21.84
CA TYR A 472 -13.84 -38.55 22.34
C TYR A 472 -14.68 -39.07 21.18
N ASP A 473 -14.62 -40.39 20.94
CA ASP A 473 -15.40 -41.08 19.93
C ASP A 473 -16.13 -42.25 20.54
N HIS A 474 -17.40 -42.40 20.18
CA HIS A 474 -18.21 -43.58 20.43
C HIS A 474 -18.38 -44.32 19.11
N TYR A 475 -17.89 -45.54 19.08
CA TYR A 475 -17.99 -46.44 17.93
C TYR A 475 -19.07 -47.48 18.19
N LYS A 476 -19.83 -47.78 17.13
CA LYS A 476 -20.77 -48.90 17.09
C LYS A 476 -20.48 -49.66 15.79
N GLU A 477 -20.03 -50.91 15.96
CA GLU A 477 -19.77 -51.84 14.87
C GLU A 477 -20.95 -52.80 14.72
N ILE A 478 -21.38 -52.98 13.48
CA ILE A 478 -22.46 -53.91 13.11
C ILE A 478 -21.84 -54.97 12.24
N LEU A 479 -21.81 -56.19 12.76
CA LEU A 479 -21.26 -57.38 12.08
C LEU A 479 -22.35 -58.00 11.20
N GLY A 480 -22.10 -58.17 9.94
CA GLY A 480 -22.86 -58.81 8.88
C GLY A 480 -24.25 -59.36 9.18
N SER A 481 -24.58 -60.54 8.70
CA SER A 481 -25.92 -61.10 8.79
C SER A 481 -26.41 -61.47 10.22
N LYS A 482 -25.55 -61.46 11.23
CA LYS A 482 -25.91 -61.77 12.62
C LYS A 482 -26.25 -60.59 13.48
N GLN A 483 -26.16 -59.36 12.99
CA GLN A 483 -26.44 -58.11 13.71
C GLN A 483 -25.83 -58.04 15.13
N ILE A 484 -24.67 -58.62 15.35
CA ILE A 484 -23.93 -58.48 16.59
C ILE A 484 -23.37 -57.06 16.64
N ASN A 485 -23.86 -56.28 17.62
CA ASN A 485 -23.37 -54.92 17.82
C ASN A 485 -22.21 -54.96 18.81
N ASP A 486 -21.05 -54.54 18.38
CA ASP A 486 -19.98 -54.19 19.31
C ASP A 486 -19.86 -52.68 19.47
N THR A 487 -19.59 -52.23 20.68
CA THR A 487 -19.46 -50.80 21.00
C THR A 487 -18.22 -50.55 21.83
N TYR A 488 -17.47 -49.55 21.48
CA TYR A 488 -16.32 -49.08 22.27
C TYR A 488 -16.18 -47.57 22.23
N ASN A 489 -15.45 -47.05 23.18
CA ASN A 489 -15.15 -45.63 23.25
C ASN A 489 -13.65 -45.42 23.10
N LEU A 490 -13.30 -44.34 22.40
CA LEU A 490 -11.94 -43.88 22.21
C LEU A 490 -11.77 -42.52 22.84
N ILE A 491 -10.74 -42.34 23.66
CA ILE A 491 -10.25 -41.03 24.07
C ILE A 491 -8.84 -40.85 23.49
N ALA A 492 -8.60 -39.73 22.87
CA ALA A 492 -7.26 -39.41 22.34
C ALA A 492 -6.83 -37.99 22.68
N LEU A 493 -5.54 -37.82 22.92
CA LEU A 493 -4.89 -36.54 23.15
C LEU A 493 -3.83 -36.33 22.08
N THR A 494 -3.87 -35.16 21.45
CA THR A 494 -3.06 -34.88 20.26
C THR A 494 -2.34 -33.53 20.42
N PRO A 495 -1.12 -33.48 20.99
CA PRO A 495 -0.24 -32.32 20.87
C PRO A 495 0.25 -32.16 19.43
N SER A 496 0.36 -30.90 18.99
CA SER A 496 0.86 -30.54 17.66
C SER A 496 1.74 -29.29 17.73
N LEU A 497 2.81 -29.29 16.95
CA LEU A 497 3.66 -28.14 16.68
C LEU A 497 3.46 -27.72 15.23
N ILE A 498 3.16 -26.44 15.02
CA ILE A 498 2.87 -25.89 13.70
C ILE A 498 3.86 -24.76 13.42
N TYR A 499 4.50 -24.81 12.26
CA TYR A 499 5.30 -23.71 11.70
C TYR A 499 4.63 -23.20 10.43
N ASP A 500 4.31 -21.90 10.37
CA ASP A 500 3.68 -21.27 9.21
C ASP A 500 4.40 -19.94 8.88
N SER A 501 5.14 -19.94 7.78
CA SER A 501 5.81 -18.75 7.23
C SER A 501 5.24 -18.32 5.88
N ARG A 502 4.06 -18.85 5.50
CA ARG A 502 3.42 -18.49 4.23
C ARG A 502 3.03 -17.03 4.21
N ASP A 503 3.16 -16.41 3.05
CA ASP A 503 2.72 -15.04 2.78
C ASP A 503 1.19 -14.90 2.84
N ASN A 504 0.46 -15.93 2.41
CA ASN A 504 -1.00 -16.00 2.47
C ASN A 504 -1.43 -17.44 2.85
N SER A 505 -2.32 -17.56 3.84
CA SER A 505 -2.78 -18.87 4.33
C SER A 505 -3.68 -19.60 3.33
N PHE A 506 -4.42 -18.87 2.48
CA PHE A 506 -5.41 -19.41 1.54
C PHE A 506 -4.84 -19.63 0.13
N ALA A 507 -4.00 -18.71 -0.34
CA ALA A 507 -3.37 -18.75 -1.66
C ALA A 507 -1.88 -18.43 -1.52
N PRO A 508 -1.08 -19.33 -0.93
CA PRO A 508 0.33 -19.09 -0.67
C PRO A 508 1.12 -19.03 -1.97
N THR A 509 1.99 -18.04 -2.09
CA THR A 509 2.92 -17.90 -3.22
C THR A 509 4.36 -18.19 -2.82
N LYS A 510 4.68 -18.05 -1.53
CA LYS A 510 6.00 -18.36 -0.95
C LYS A 510 5.88 -18.75 0.52
N GLY A 511 6.89 -19.45 1.02
CA GLY A 511 7.02 -19.83 2.41
C GLY A 511 6.81 -21.31 2.67
N ILE A 512 6.82 -21.68 3.94
CA ILE A 512 6.75 -23.08 4.42
C ILE A 512 5.61 -23.18 5.42
N TYR A 513 4.86 -24.27 5.33
CA TYR A 513 3.93 -24.74 6.34
C TYR A 513 4.32 -26.14 6.78
N SER A 514 4.49 -26.37 8.07
CA SER A 514 4.81 -27.68 8.62
C SER A 514 4.01 -27.96 9.87
N THR A 515 3.51 -29.19 9.99
CA THR A 515 2.89 -29.71 11.23
C THR A 515 3.59 -30.97 11.68
N LEU A 516 3.91 -31.02 12.97
CA LEU A 516 4.31 -32.25 13.66
C LEU A 516 3.20 -32.58 14.65
N THR A 517 2.63 -33.75 14.54
CA THR A 517 1.50 -34.19 15.35
C THR A 517 1.83 -35.55 15.99
N TYR A 518 1.57 -35.65 17.27
CA TYR A 518 1.63 -36.92 17.99
C TYR A 518 0.26 -37.17 18.63
N GLU A 519 -0.34 -38.31 18.38
CA GLU A 519 -1.61 -38.68 19.00
C GLU A 519 -1.39 -39.91 19.90
N LYS A 520 -1.90 -39.82 21.12
CA LYS A 520 -1.98 -40.93 22.03
C LYS A 520 -3.44 -41.23 22.32
N GLY A 521 -3.88 -42.46 22.02
CA GLY A 521 -5.23 -42.90 22.17
C GLY A 521 -5.38 -44.10 23.11
N ASP A 522 -6.56 -44.18 23.75
CA ASP A 522 -6.96 -45.28 24.65
C ASP A 522 -8.38 -45.77 24.26
N LEU A 523 -8.49 -47.06 23.87
CA LEU A 523 -9.77 -47.74 23.66
C LEU A 523 -10.24 -48.31 24.99
N ILE A 524 -11.22 -47.66 25.59
CA ILE A 524 -11.61 -47.87 26.99
C ILE A 524 -12.12 -49.31 27.25
N LYS A 525 -12.83 -49.92 26.31
CA LYS A 525 -13.39 -51.28 26.46
C LYS A 525 -12.30 -52.33 26.41
N ASP A 526 -11.43 -52.22 25.45
CA ASP A 526 -10.42 -53.25 25.12
C ASP A 526 -9.11 -53.06 25.87
N LYS A 527 -8.97 -51.97 26.63
CA LYS A 527 -7.73 -51.53 27.30
C LYS A 527 -6.52 -51.46 26.34
N ARG A 528 -6.80 -51.26 25.05
CA ARG A 528 -5.76 -51.10 24.02
C ARG A 528 -5.35 -49.62 23.95
N LYS A 529 -4.05 -49.39 23.89
CA LYS A 529 -3.46 -48.07 23.71
C LYS A 529 -2.74 -48.02 22.41
N TYR A 530 -2.77 -46.90 21.74
CA TYR A 530 -2.00 -46.67 20.52
C TYR A 530 -1.31 -45.32 20.53
N ASP A 531 -0.27 -45.22 19.72
CA ASP A 531 0.47 -44.00 19.43
C ASP A 531 0.51 -43.82 17.92
N GLN A 532 0.34 -42.58 17.49
CA GLN A 532 0.47 -42.18 16.09
C GLN A 532 1.31 -40.93 16.00
N PHE A 533 2.23 -40.89 15.06
CA PHE A 533 3.02 -39.72 14.72
C PHE A 533 2.79 -39.35 13.26
N GLU A 534 2.64 -38.05 12.97
CA GLU A 534 2.52 -37.52 11.62
C GLU A 534 3.34 -36.25 11.47
N ALA A 535 4.04 -36.13 10.35
CA ALA A 535 4.72 -34.92 9.91
C ALA A 535 4.21 -34.55 8.50
N ASP A 536 3.65 -33.35 8.35
CA ASP A 536 3.23 -32.77 7.06
C ASP A 536 4.10 -31.54 6.78
N LEU A 537 4.84 -31.52 5.69
CA LEU A 537 5.68 -30.43 5.24
C LEU A 537 5.17 -29.94 3.88
N ARG A 538 4.92 -28.65 3.77
CA ARG A 538 4.52 -27.96 2.53
C ARG A 538 5.43 -26.78 2.28
N ALA A 539 5.90 -26.62 1.04
CA ALA A 539 6.75 -25.51 0.62
C ALA A 539 6.21 -24.88 -0.66
N TYR A 540 6.29 -23.58 -0.74
CA TYR A 540 5.78 -22.77 -1.84
C TYR A 540 6.86 -21.81 -2.31
N HIS A 541 7.05 -21.68 -3.62
CA HIS A 541 7.94 -20.68 -4.21
C HIS A 541 7.52 -20.35 -5.66
N HIS A 542 7.88 -19.16 -6.12
CA HIS A 542 7.69 -18.79 -7.52
C HIS A 542 8.61 -19.60 -8.43
N THR A 543 8.13 -19.93 -9.64
CA THR A 543 8.95 -20.53 -10.68
C THR A 543 9.90 -19.51 -11.31
N PHE A 544 10.80 -19.97 -12.19
CA PHE A 544 11.68 -19.10 -12.98
C PHE A 544 10.93 -18.09 -13.88
N PHE A 545 9.67 -18.37 -14.19
CA PHE A 545 8.76 -17.44 -14.92
C PHE A 545 8.08 -16.51 -13.94
N LYS A 546 8.84 -15.57 -13.37
CA LYS A 546 8.43 -14.61 -12.33
C LYS A 546 6.94 -14.27 -12.37
N ASP A 547 6.30 -14.37 -11.21
CA ASP A 547 4.98 -13.86 -10.82
C ASP A 547 3.72 -14.52 -11.42
N LYS A 548 3.83 -15.48 -12.36
CA LYS A 548 2.65 -16.13 -12.95
C LYS A 548 2.36 -17.54 -12.42
N ASN A 549 3.38 -18.25 -11.93
CA ASN A 549 3.23 -19.65 -11.49
C ASN A 549 3.90 -19.89 -10.14
N VAL A 550 3.20 -20.62 -9.27
CA VAL A 550 3.70 -21.05 -7.97
C VAL A 550 3.90 -22.57 -8.01
N MET A 551 5.06 -23.03 -7.56
CA MET A 551 5.29 -24.44 -7.28
C MET A 551 4.97 -24.72 -5.82
N ALA A 552 4.20 -25.78 -5.60
CA ALA A 552 3.82 -26.28 -4.28
C ALA A 552 4.31 -27.72 -4.13
N TYR A 553 5.01 -27.98 -3.04
CA TYR A 553 5.47 -29.32 -2.66
C TYR A 553 4.79 -29.73 -1.37
N ARG A 554 4.44 -31.00 -1.24
CA ARG A 554 3.94 -31.59 0.00
C ARG A 554 4.58 -32.93 0.23
N VAL A 555 5.12 -33.13 1.44
CA VAL A 555 5.63 -34.41 1.93
C VAL A 555 4.90 -34.72 3.22
N VAL A 556 4.29 -35.89 3.29
CA VAL A 556 3.64 -36.39 4.50
C VAL A 556 4.31 -37.68 4.90
N TRP A 557 4.71 -37.79 6.15
CA TRP A 557 5.25 -39.01 6.74
C TRP A 557 4.46 -39.31 8.02
N GLY A 558 4.09 -40.59 8.17
CA GLY A 558 3.34 -41.06 9.34
C GLY A 558 3.84 -42.41 9.83
N SER A 559 3.69 -42.63 11.12
CA SER A 559 3.98 -43.90 11.78
C SER A 559 2.92 -44.17 12.83
N THR A 560 2.44 -45.42 12.85
CA THR A 560 1.47 -45.89 13.85
C THR A 560 2.11 -47.00 14.68
N GLY A 561 1.91 -46.92 16.01
CA GLY A 561 2.31 -48.01 16.92
C GLY A 561 1.32 -49.18 16.93
N SER A 562 1.69 -50.26 17.58
CA SER A 562 0.81 -51.44 17.76
C SER A 562 -0.46 -51.06 18.57
N GLY A 563 -1.63 -51.42 18.08
CA GLY A 563 -2.91 -51.20 18.76
C GLY A 563 -3.74 -50.06 18.16
N THR A 564 -3.29 -49.43 17.10
CA THR A 564 -4.09 -48.41 16.35
C THR A 564 -5.34 -49.10 15.79
N PRO A 565 -6.54 -48.51 15.98
CA PRO A 565 -7.75 -49.01 15.32
C PRO A 565 -7.64 -48.84 13.81
N ASP A 566 -8.16 -49.76 13.05
CA ASP A 566 -8.21 -49.69 11.58
C ASP A 566 -9.05 -48.56 11.06
#